data_207a857d7c9fe90b2255850526a77f16
#
_entry.id   207a857d7c9fe90b2255850526a77f16
#
_cell.length_a   1.000
_cell.length_b   1.000
_cell.length_c   1.000
_cell.angle_alpha   90.00
_cell.angle_beta   90.00
_cell.angle_gamma   90.00
#
_symmetry.space_group_name_H-M   'P 1'
#
loop_
_entity.id
_entity.type
_entity.pdbx_description
1 polymer ?
#
loop_
_entity_poly.entity_id
_entity_poly.type
_entity_poly.pdbx_seq_one_letter_code
_entity_poly.pdbx_strand_id
1 'polypeptide(L)'
;MYKIKLLFPLIFGLMIYSCMSPTDPEGISSQLEATINTGGYCLDLDYNDSLLIAAADENGYQIYTYQISSDGLFTFAFQFGNNELSTGEYFRANNVLISKIRNYFLLMDKNDGLYASSNLSDNNILTHIYSGSSNQDYIQDVFLNENGNSITMYTLNKNNTFCSVYLHKFLEESFHFFEDENGILWFPPGPSSTDGFSVEASDIFLIDSLLIVANSQLGVKIIKVESNDTFSNYYSFDTPGIAETVHADSNIIFTGLGDNKGCIISPMDTTVLLMNQITIADGYSVKGIHKQNELLALACGDDGVLLYTCFSDGNLPLVSKIGRINSEYAYNVKIYNSNTIFVATKEGIQIFTIER
;
A
#
# COMPACT_ATOMS: atom_id res chain seq x y z
N MET A 1 -37.34 12.49 51.83
CA MET A 1 -37.02 13.12 50.49
C MET A 1 -35.54 13.54 50.32
N TYR A 2 -34.60 12.95 51.04
CA TYR A 2 -33.15 13.34 50.97
C TYR A 2 -32.23 12.33 50.28
N LYS A 3 -32.70 11.17 49.84
CA LYS A 3 -31.86 10.13 49.25
C LYS A 3 -31.67 10.26 47.71
N ILE A 4 -32.47 11.07 47.03
CA ILE A 4 -32.42 11.24 45.56
C ILE A 4 -31.37 12.28 45.14
N LYS A 5 -31.04 13.26 45.98
CA LYS A 5 -30.09 14.32 45.65
C LYS A 5 -28.62 13.89 45.56
N LEU A 6 -28.26 12.76 46.14
CA LEU A 6 -26.87 12.24 46.10
C LEU A 6 -26.60 11.31 44.90
N LEU A 7 -27.65 10.76 44.31
CA LEU A 7 -27.52 9.83 43.17
C LEU A 7 -27.21 10.56 41.86
N PHE A 8 -27.71 11.79 41.70
CA PHE A 8 -27.54 12.56 40.46
C PHE A 8 -26.08 12.95 40.17
N PRO A 9 -25.30 13.48 41.15
CA PRO A 9 -23.87 13.76 40.89
C PRO A 9 -23.01 12.50 40.72
N LEU A 10 -23.41 11.36 41.31
CA LEU A 10 -22.69 10.11 41.13
C LEU A 10 -22.89 9.52 39.73
N ILE A 11 -24.13 9.61 39.20
CA ILE A 11 -24.43 9.16 37.83
C ILE A 11 -23.78 10.10 36.82
N PHE A 12 -23.76 11.41 37.07
CA PHE A 12 -23.09 12.38 36.21
C PHE A 12 -21.57 12.21 36.21
N GLY A 13 -20.96 11.90 37.36
CA GLY A 13 -19.56 11.57 37.48
C GLY A 13 -19.19 10.27 36.74
N LEU A 14 -20.06 9.25 36.78
CA LEU A 14 -19.86 8.00 36.03
C LEU A 14 -20.01 8.19 34.52
N MET A 15 -20.93 9.07 34.06
CA MET A 15 -21.08 9.39 32.64
C MET A 15 -19.88 10.16 32.09
N ILE A 16 -19.26 11.04 32.88
CA ILE A 16 -18.05 11.76 32.46
C ILE A 16 -16.86 10.80 32.37
N TYR A 17 -16.77 9.81 33.27
CA TYR A 17 -15.72 8.78 33.22
C TYR A 17 -15.89 7.81 32.05
N SER A 18 -17.11 7.57 31.57
CA SER A 18 -17.36 6.67 30.44
C SER A 18 -17.10 7.32 29.06
N CYS A 19 -16.90 8.64 29.01
CA CYS A 19 -16.56 9.38 27.79
C CYS A 19 -15.06 9.69 27.68
N MET A 20 -14.22 9.24 28.57
CA MET A 20 -12.76 9.29 28.36
C MET A 20 -12.40 8.17 27.39
N SER A 21 -12.13 8.53 26.15
CA SER A 21 -11.46 7.62 25.21
C SER A 21 -10.24 7.04 25.92
N PRO A 22 -9.98 5.74 25.80
CA PRO A 22 -8.75 5.19 26.34
C PRO A 22 -7.59 6.02 25.78
N THR A 23 -6.82 6.63 26.67
CA THR A 23 -5.61 7.33 26.28
C THR A 23 -4.74 6.33 25.53
N ASP A 24 -4.36 6.69 24.31
CA ASP A 24 -3.37 5.90 23.57
C ASP A 24 -2.16 5.67 24.49
N PRO A 25 -1.57 4.48 24.48
CA PRO A 25 -0.40 4.24 25.28
C PRO A 25 0.65 5.32 24.99
N GLU A 26 1.12 5.99 26.04
CA GLU A 26 2.18 6.99 25.96
C GLU A 26 3.52 6.27 25.63
N GLY A 27 3.65 5.79 24.41
CA GLY A 27 4.81 4.99 24.02
C GLY A 27 5.69 5.65 22.97
N ILE A 28 5.12 6.53 22.16
CA ILE A 28 5.83 7.20 21.08
C ILE A 28 5.44 8.67 21.04
N SER A 29 6.45 9.55 20.96
CA SER A 29 6.27 10.91 20.45
C SER A 29 6.47 10.92 18.94
N SER A 30 5.62 11.62 18.21
CA SER A 30 5.78 11.85 16.78
C SER A 30 5.89 13.35 16.51
N GLN A 31 6.87 13.74 15.70
CA GLN A 31 7.07 15.11 15.28
C GLN A 31 6.92 15.18 13.76
N LEU A 32 6.11 16.12 13.28
CA LEU A 32 6.03 16.46 11.86
C LEU A 32 7.28 17.28 11.48
N GLU A 33 8.14 16.71 10.64
CA GLU A 33 9.36 17.34 10.17
C GLU A 33 9.11 18.20 8.93
N ALA A 34 8.30 17.71 8.00
CA ALA A 34 8.02 18.41 6.76
C ALA A 34 6.67 17.99 6.16
N THR A 35 6.08 18.93 5.43
CA THR A 35 4.97 18.66 4.50
C THR A 35 5.41 19.08 3.10
N ILE A 36 5.37 18.14 2.16
CA ILE A 36 5.63 18.38 0.74
C ILE A 36 4.28 18.47 0.05
N ASN A 37 3.92 19.66 -0.39
CA ASN A 37 2.67 19.88 -1.09
C ASN A 37 2.77 19.35 -2.53
N THR A 38 1.95 18.38 -2.88
CA THR A 38 1.86 17.80 -4.22
C THR A 38 0.85 18.51 -5.14
N GLY A 39 0.27 19.62 -4.66
CA GLY A 39 -0.76 20.37 -5.38
C GLY A 39 -2.15 19.71 -5.34
N GLY A 40 -2.25 18.49 -4.85
CA GLY A 40 -3.46 17.68 -4.73
C GLY A 40 -3.27 16.53 -3.76
N TYR A 41 -4.19 15.58 -3.79
CA TYR A 41 -4.13 14.40 -2.94
C TYR A 41 -2.94 13.54 -3.32
N CYS A 42 -2.05 13.24 -2.38
CA CYS A 42 -1.06 12.19 -2.54
C CYS A 42 -1.73 10.87 -2.18
N LEU A 43 -2.06 10.05 -3.17
CA LEU A 43 -2.77 8.79 -2.96
C LEU A 43 -1.81 7.66 -2.60
N ASP A 44 -0.61 7.71 -3.17
CA ASP A 44 0.45 6.75 -2.90
C ASP A 44 1.83 7.41 -3.01
N LEU A 45 2.82 6.77 -2.43
CA LEU A 45 4.21 7.18 -2.53
C LEU A 45 5.13 5.96 -2.48
N ASP A 46 6.25 6.04 -3.17
CA ASP A 46 7.34 5.08 -3.03
C ASP A 46 8.70 5.79 -3.11
N TYR A 47 9.74 5.15 -2.61
CA TYR A 47 11.06 5.75 -2.50
C TYR A 47 12.18 4.72 -2.75
N ASN A 48 13.35 5.20 -3.14
CA ASN A 48 14.61 4.46 -3.12
C ASN A 48 15.67 5.27 -2.36
N ASP A 49 16.95 4.96 -2.51
CA ASP A 49 18.04 5.60 -1.74
C ASP A 49 18.17 7.12 -1.94
N SER A 50 17.61 7.68 -3.00
CA SER A 50 17.80 9.10 -3.36
C SER A 50 16.55 9.81 -3.83
N LEU A 51 15.49 9.08 -4.16
CA LEU A 51 14.29 9.60 -4.78
C LEU A 51 13.05 9.21 -3.97
N LEU A 52 12.13 10.14 -3.91
CA LEU A 52 10.78 9.98 -3.41
C LEU A 52 9.83 10.34 -4.55
N ILE A 53 8.90 9.46 -4.88
CA ILE A 53 7.89 9.68 -5.94
C ILE A 53 6.52 9.64 -5.30
N ALA A 54 5.67 10.57 -5.70
CA ALA A 54 4.28 10.67 -5.28
C ALA A 54 3.33 10.43 -6.45
N ALA A 55 2.30 9.64 -6.24
CA ALA A 55 1.10 9.59 -7.06
C ALA A 55 0.14 10.69 -6.59
N ALA A 56 0.02 11.75 -7.36
CA ALA A 56 -0.63 13.00 -6.93
C ALA A 56 -2.03 13.20 -7.54
N ASP A 57 -2.77 12.11 -7.78
CA ASP A 57 -4.11 12.08 -8.36
C ASP A 57 -4.22 12.94 -9.64
N GLU A 58 -5.06 13.96 -9.65
CA GLU A 58 -5.27 14.85 -10.80
C GLU A 58 -4.03 15.65 -11.21
N ASN A 59 -3.04 15.77 -10.32
CA ASN A 59 -1.75 16.38 -10.60
C ASN A 59 -0.71 15.36 -11.11
N GLY A 60 -1.14 14.16 -11.46
CA GLY A 60 -0.29 13.12 -12.02
C GLY A 60 0.72 12.61 -11.00
N TYR A 61 2.00 12.76 -11.27
CA TYR A 61 3.07 12.33 -10.38
C TYR A 61 4.08 13.44 -10.11
N GLN A 62 4.81 13.30 -9.01
CA GLN A 62 5.88 14.23 -8.65
C GLN A 62 7.09 13.47 -8.10
N ILE A 63 8.28 13.88 -8.55
CA ILE A 63 9.56 13.30 -8.16
C ILE A 63 10.35 14.32 -7.35
N TYR A 64 10.88 13.86 -6.23
CA TYR A 64 11.74 14.64 -5.34
C TYR A 64 13.05 13.89 -5.12
N THR A 65 14.17 14.59 -5.20
CA THR A 65 15.41 14.11 -4.59
C THR A 65 15.39 14.43 -3.11
N TYR A 66 16.02 13.60 -2.31
CA TYR A 66 16.22 13.91 -0.90
C TYR A 66 17.64 13.60 -0.45
N GLN A 67 18.07 14.30 0.57
CA GLN A 67 19.33 14.11 1.26
C GLN A 67 19.06 14.07 2.75
N ILE A 68 19.84 13.26 3.46
CA ILE A 68 19.77 13.16 4.91
C ILE A 68 21.08 13.75 5.44
N SER A 69 20.97 14.79 6.25
CA SER A 69 22.11 15.39 6.93
C SER A 69 22.64 14.46 8.03
N SER A 70 23.81 14.77 8.55
CA SER A 70 24.45 13.97 9.62
C SER A 70 23.67 13.95 10.94
N ASP A 71 22.77 14.89 11.15
CA ASP A 71 21.84 15.00 12.27
C ASP A 71 20.47 14.35 12.00
N GLY A 72 20.31 13.70 10.84
CA GLY A 72 19.12 12.94 10.47
C GLY A 72 18.01 13.78 9.82
N LEU A 73 18.22 15.06 9.58
CA LEU A 73 17.22 15.93 8.94
C LEU A 73 17.13 15.67 7.44
N PHE A 74 15.91 15.59 6.93
CA PHE A 74 15.62 15.44 5.52
C PHE A 74 15.57 16.80 4.82
N THR A 75 16.22 16.88 3.68
CA THR A 75 16.09 18.01 2.74
C THR A 75 15.59 17.48 1.41
N PHE A 76 14.47 18.04 0.94
CA PHE A 76 13.84 17.64 -0.31
C PHE A 76 14.00 18.71 -1.37
N ALA A 77 14.25 18.28 -2.61
CA ALA A 77 14.25 19.16 -3.76
C ALA A 77 13.34 18.58 -4.85
N PHE A 78 12.32 19.35 -5.23
CA PHE A 78 11.46 19.01 -6.36
C PHE A 78 12.31 18.92 -7.64
N GLN A 79 12.16 17.84 -8.36
CA GLN A 79 12.88 17.61 -9.60
C GLN A 79 11.94 17.79 -10.80
N PHE A 80 10.86 17.04 -10.80
CA PHE A 80 9.97 16.99 -11.93
C PHE A 80 8.59 16.47 -11.50
N GLY A 81 7.55 16.88 -12.19
CA GLY A 81 6.20 16.35 -12.06
C GLY A 81 5.40 16.65 -13.31
N ASN A 82 4.49 15.76 -13.66
CA ASN A 82 3.64 15.92 -14.83
C ASN A 82 2.31 15.19 -14.62
N ASN A 83 1.25 15.76 -15.20
CA ASN A 83 -0.06 15.15 -15.32
C ASN A 83 -0.53 15.04 -16.78
N GLU A 84 0.32 15.37 -17.74
CA GLU A 84 0.02 15.38 -19.17
C GLU A 84 0.95 14.40 -19.89
N LEU A 85 0.37 13.52 -20.68
CA LEU A 85 1.10 12.61 -21.55
C LEU A 85 1.64 13.32 -22.78
N SER A 86 2.58 12.71 -23.47
CA SER A 86 3.09 13.22 -24.75
C SER A 86 2.02 13.37 -25.83
N THR A 87 0.89 12.70 -25.67
CA THR A 87 -0.31 12.81 -26.52
C THR A 87 -1.16 14.05 -26.24
N GLY A 88 -0.89 14.79 -25.15
CA GLY A 88 -1.73 15.88 -24.66
C GLY A 88 -2.91 15.43 -23.80
N GLU A 89 -2.99 14.14 -23.46
CA GLU A 89 -4.00 13.60 -22.55
C GLU A 89 -3.53 13.71 -21.10
N TYR A 90 -4.48 14.00 -20.20
CA TYR A 90 -4.20 14.05 -18.76
C TYR A 90 -4.41 12.68 -18.14
N PHE A 91 -3.56 12.33 -17.19
CA PHE A 91 -3.69 11.10 -16.41
C PHE A 91 -3.75 11.38 -14.90
N ARG A 92 -4.32 10.44 -14.16
CA ARG A 92 -4.49 10.51 -12.71
C ARG A 92 -3.70 9.39 -12.04
N ALA A 93 -2.54 9.73 -11.47
CA ALA A 93 -1.73 8.74 -10.79
C ALA A 93 -2.38 8.32 -9.46
N ASN A 94 -2.70 7.04 -9.33
CA ASN A 94 -3.29 6.45 -8.14
C ASN A 94 -2.29 5.61 -7.33
N ASN A 95 -1.29 5.06 -8.00
CA ASN A 95 -0.26 4.24 -7.40
C ASN A 95 1.07 4.49 -8.08
N VAL A 96 2.16 4.33 -7.36
CA VAL A 96 3.52 4.49 -7.85
C VAL A 96 4.43 3.42 -7.27
N LEU A 97 5.29 2.87 -8.11
CA LEU A 97 6.35 1.95 -7.72
C LEU A 97 7.67 2.44 -8.28
N ILE A 98 8.69 2.54 -7.44
CA ILE A 98 10.05 2.85 -7.87
C ILE A 98 10.92 1.62 -7.76
N SER A 99 11.72 1.37 -8.80
CA SER A 99 12.74 0.32 -8.73
C SER A 99 13.73 0.60 -7.61
N LYS A 100 14.03 -0.40 -6.79
CA LYS A 100 15.04 -0.32 -5.73
C LYS A 100 16.46 -0.55 -6.25
N ILE A 101 16.62 -1.15 -7.43
CA ILE A 101 17.91 -1.55 -7.99
C ILE A 101 18.18 -0.97 -9.37
N ARG A 102 17.21 -0.32 -10.01
CA ARG A 102 17.30 0.20 -11.37
C ARG A 102 16.75 1.63 -11.48
N ASN A 103 17.01 2.26 -12.59
CA ASN A 103 16.66 3.67 -12.81
C ASN A 103 15.33 3.82 -13.56
N TYR A 104 14.24 3.26 -13.01
CA TYR A 104 12.90 3.41 -13.55
C TYR A 104 11.84 3.46 -12.44
N PHE A 105 10.65 3.90 -12.79
CA PHE A 105 9.46 3.82 -11.97
C PHE A 105 8.24 3.47 -12.83
N LEU A 106 7.20 2.98 -12.16
CA LEU A 106 5.89 2.70 -12.72
C LEU A 106 4.87 3.63 -12.09
N LEU A 107 3.90 4.06 -12.90
CA LEU A 107 2.74 4.83 -12.48
C LEU A 107 1.48 4.11 -12.93
N MET A 108 0.48 4.09 -12.09
CA MET A 108 -0.81 3.50 -12.40
C MET A 108 -1.88 4.60 -12.43
N ASP A 109 -2.62 4.63 -13.54
CA ASP A 109 -3.94 5.26 -13.64
C ASP A 109 -4.99 4.17 -13.71
N LYS A 110 -5.92 4.12 -12.75
CA LYS A 110 -6.94 3.07 -12.68
C LYS A 110 -7.82 3.00 -13.92
N ASN A 111 -8.01 4.11 -14.63
CA ASN A 111 -8.88 4.17 -15.80
C ASN A 111 -8.13 3.95 -17.10
N ASP A 112 -6.84 4.30 -17.14
CA ASP A 112 -6.07 4.39 -18.38
C ASP A 112 -4.96 3.34 -18.48
N GLY A 113 -4.50 2.83 -17.35
CA GLY A 113 -3.55 1.74 -17.33
C GLY A 113 -2.23 2.04 -16.63
N LEU A 114 -1.18 1.39 -17.09
CA LEU A 114 0.13 1.42 -16.48
C LEU A 114 1.13 2.14 -17.39
N TYR A 115 1.90 3.02 -16.79
CA TYR A 115 2.95 3.81 -17.43
C TYR A 115 4.30 3.50 -16.81
N ALA A 116 5.33 3.50 -17.62
CA ALA A 116 6.72 3.38 -17.17
C ALA A 116 7.56 4.56 -17.61
N SER A 117 8.52 4.94 -16.79
CA SER A 117 9.61 5.82 -17.19
C SER A 117 10.93 5.06 -17.09
N SER A 118 11.71 5.08 -18.14
CA SER A 118 13.02 4.42 -18.21
C SER A 118 14.18 5.32 -17.79
N ASN A 119 13.93 6.60 -17.49
CA ASN A 119 14.97 7.55 -17.13
C ASN A 119 14.49 8.55 -16.09
N LEU A 120 15.13 8.53 -14.93
CA LEU A 120 14.83 9.44 -13.82
C LEU A 120 15.53 10.80 -13.94
N SER A 121 16.37 11.02 -14.97
CA SER A 121 17.28 12.15 -14.98
C SER A 121 16.89 13.33 -15.86
N ASP A 122 16.20 13.16 -17.00
CA ASP A 122 15.86 14.29 -17.87
C ASP A 122 14.69 13.97 -18.79
N ASN A 123 13.70 14.87 -18.82
CA ASN A 123 12.52 14.81 -19.70
C ASN A 123 11.87 13.42 -19.71
N ASN A 124 11.39 13.02 -18.54
CA ASN A 124 10.75 11.73 -18.37
C ASN A 124 9.57 11.56 -19.31
N ILE A 125 9.82 10.86 -20.40
CA ILE A 125 8.75 10.42 -21.27
C ILE A 125 8.13 9.21 -20.60
N LEU A 126 6.90 9.37 -20.14
CA LEU A 126 6.08 8.25 -19.70
C LEU A 126 5.65 7.45 -20.93
N THR A 127 5.93 6.19 -20.90
CA THR A 127 5.50 5.25 -21.93
C THR A 127 4.34 4.45 -21.38
N HIS A 128 3.21 4.48 -22.06
CA HIS A 128 2.08 3.61 -21.75
C HIS A 128 2.47 2.17 -22.05
N ILE A 129 2.39 1.33 -21.05
CA ILE A 129 2.90 -0.04 -21.16
C ILE A 129 1.82 -1.12 -21.09
N TYR A 130 0.66 -0.79 -20.52
CA TYR A 130 -0.42 -1.74 -20.38
C TYR A 130 -1.74 -1.06 -20.05
N SER A 131 -2.80 -1.38 -20.80
CA SER A 131 -4.16 -0.89 -20.56
C SER A 131 -5.15 -1.94 -20.09
N GLY A 132 -4.66 -3.13 -19.74
CA GLY A 132 -5.51 -4.29 -19.48
C GLY A 132 -5.63 -5.22 -20.70
N SER A 133 -6.22 -6.38 -20.50
CA SER A 133 -6.37 -7.40 -21.56
C SER A 133 -7.48 -7.07 -22.58
N SER A 134 -8.28 -6.05 -22.32
CA SER A 134 -9.33 -5.56 -23.21
C SER A 134 -9.65 -4.09 -22.90
N ASN A 135 -10.25 -3.37 -23.84
CA ASN A 135 -10.70 -1.97 -23.67
C ASN A 135 -11.72 -1.75 -22.52
N GLN A 136 -12.03 -2.76 -21.74
CA GLN A 136 -12.94 -2.72 -20.59
C GLN A 136 -12.29 -3.19 -19.29
N ASP A 137 -11.00 -3.50 -19.31
CA ASP A 137 -10.26 -3.91 -18.13
C ASP A 137 -9.57 -2.70 -17.49
N TYR A 138 -9.71 -2.59 -16.19
CA TYR A 138 -9.04 -1.59 -15.38
C TYR A 138 -7.96 -2.27 -14.53
N ILE A 139 -6.83 -1.62 -14.32
CA ILE A 139 -5.81 -2.11 -13.38
C ILE A 139 -6.19 -1.63 -11.99
N GLN A 140 -6.33 -2.57 -11.06
CA GLN A 140 -6.63 -2.24 -9.66
C GLN A 140 -5.36 -2.03 -8.86
N ASP A 141 -4.36 -2.89 -9.13
CA ASP A 141 -3.08 -2.82 -8.44
C ASP A 141 -1.98 -3.52 -9.26
N VAL A 142 -0.73 -3.22 -8.89
CA VAL A 142 0.47 -3.76 -9.52
C VAL A 142 1.53 -4.07 -8.46
N PHE A 143 2.17 -5.23 -8.57
CA PHE A 143 3.32 -5.61 -7.75
C PHE A 143 4.53 -5.87 -8.63
N LEU A 144 5.67 -5.34 -8.22
CA LEU A 144 6.93 -5.49 -8.91
C LEU A 144 7.88 -6.37 -8.09
N ASN A 145 8.37 -7.45 -8.69
CA ASN A 145 9.38 -8.32 -8.12
C ASN A 145 10.65 -8.22 -8.93
N GLU A 146 11.70 -7.71 -8.31
CA GLU A 146 13.02 -7.55 -8.91
C GLU A 146 13.98 -8.56 -8.31
N ASN A 147 14.47 -9.48 -9.12
CA ASN A 147 15.43 -10.49 -8.70
C ASN A 147 16.61 -10.56 -9.68
N GLY A 148 17.75 -10.02 -9.27
CA GLY A 148 18.95 -9.98 -10.10
C GLY A 148 18.69 -9.31 -11.44
N ASN A 149 18.82 -10.08 -12.55
CA ASN A 149 18.60 -9.55 -13.90
C ASN A 149 17.17 -9.70 -14.40
N SER A 150 16.27 -10.30 -13.64
CA SER A 150 14.88 -10.48 -14.03
C SER A 150 13.96 -9.52 -13.30
N ILE A 151 12.99 -8.99 -14.03
CA ILE A 151 11.88 -8.23 -13.49
C ILE A 151 10.61 -9.02 -13.79
N THR A 152 9.82 -9.22 -12.76
CA THR A 152 8.49 -9.82 -12.90
C THR A 152 7.48 -8.84 -12.35
N MET A 153 6.47 -8.53 -13.13
CA MET A 153 5.36 -7.67 -12.71
C MET A 153 4.10 -8.52 -12.63
N TYR A 154 3.34 -8.31 -11.60
CA TYR A 154 2.01 -8.88 -11.41
C TYR A 154 1.00 -7.75 -11.47
N THR A 155 -0.05 -7.90 -12.25
CA THR A 155 -1.14 -6.92 -12.30
C THR A 155 -2.43 -7.56 -11.87
N LEU A 156 -3.19 -6.86 -11.03
CA LEU A 156 -4.56 -7.19 -10.69
C LEU A 156 -5.48 -6.38 -11.60
N ASN A 157 -6.15 -7.04 -12.49
CA ASN A 157 -7.04 -6.42 -13.46
C ASN A 157 -8.50 -6.66 -13.07
N LYS A 158 -9.34 -5.69 -13.32
CA LYS A 158 -10.77 -5.73 -13.10
C LYS A 158 -11.52 -5.47 -14.40
N ASN A 159 -12.53 -6.28 -14.67
CA ASN A 159 -13.57 -5.95 -15.64
C ASN A 159 -14.95 -5.93 -14.96
N ASN A 160 -16.02 -5.81 -15.73
CA ASN A 160 -17.38 -5.71 -15.18
C ASN A 160 -17.88 -7.00 -14.50
N THR A 161 -17.18 -8.11 -14.63
CA THR A 161 -17.65 -9.42 -14.17
C THR A 161 -16.72 -10.14 -13.21
N PHE A 162 -15.43 -9.91 -13.29
CA PHE A 162 -14.40 -10.56 -12.44
C PHE A 162 -13.11 -9.77 -12.38
N CYS A 163 -12.28 -10.09 -11.40
CA CYS A 163 -10.87 -9.73 -11.40
C CYS A 163 -10.01 -10.88 -11.88
N SER A 164 -8.83 -10.55 -12.38
CA SER A 164 -7.82 -11.52 -12.82
C SER A 164 -6.43 -11.01 -12.49
N VAL A 165 -5.54 -11.95 -12.20
CA VAL A 165 -4.12 -11.66 -12.02
C VAL A 165 -3.37 -12.09 -13.26
N TYR A 166 -2.49 -11.24 -13.75
CA TYR A 166 -1.57 -11.52 -14.85
C TYR A 166 -0.13 -11.43 -14.37
N LEU A 167 0.71 -12.27 -14.95
CA LEU A 167 2.14 -12.26 -14.75
C LEU A 167 2.82 -11.78 -16.03
N HIS A 168 3.69 -10.79 -15.90
CA HIS A 168 4.46 -10.23 -16.99
C HIS A 168 5.94 -10.38 -16.68
N LYS A 169 6.73 -10.97 -17.57
CA LYS A 169 8.16 -11.13 -17.42
C LYS A 169 8.93 -10.24 -18.37
N PHE A 170 9.97 -9.63 -17.85
CA PHE A 170 10.91 -8.83 -18.61
C PHE A 170 12.27 -9.52 -18.58
N LEU A 171 12.79 -9.81 -19.76
CA LEU A 171 14.13 -10.36 -19.91
C LEU A 171 15.09 -9.18 -20.17
N GLU A 172 16.09 -9.08 -19.28
CA GLU A 172 17.29 -8.26 -19.38
C GLU A 172 17.13 -6.72 -19.43
N GLU A 173 17.94 -6.07 -18.63
CA GLU A 173 18.48 -4.69 -18.54
C GLU A 173 17.66 -3.50 -19.08
N SER A 174 16.65 -3.72 -19.89
CA SER A 174 15.72 -2.69 -20.37
C SER A 174 14.31 -3.25 -20.47
N PHE A 175 13.32 -2.44 -20.13
CA PHE A 175 11.94 -2.66 -20.54
C PHE A 175 11.91 -2.62 -22.07
N HIS A 176 12.20 -3.72 -22.73
CA HIS A 176 11.98 -3.86 -24.15
C HIS A 176 10.50 -4.12 -24.37
N PHE A 177 9.81 -3.07 -24.67
CA PHE A 177 8.43 -3.11 -25.10
C PHE A 177 8.39 -3.60 -26.55
N PHE A 178 7.48 -4.47 -26.89
CA PHE A 178 7.18 -4.76 -28.27
C PHE A 178 6.32 -3.60 -28.81
N GLU A 179 6.88 -2.82 -29.71
CA GLU A 179 6.14 -1.83 -30.46
C GLU A 179 5.28 -2.55 -31.50
N ASP A 180 3.96 -2.31 -31.49
CA ASP A 180 3.10 -2.72 -32.60
C ASP A 180 3.25 -1.75 -33.78
N GLU A 181 2.57 -2.03 -34.89
CA GLU A 181 2.58 -1.20 -36.10
C GLU A 181 2.04 0.23 -35.90
N ASN A 182 1.45 0.55 -34.74
CA ASN A 182 0.95 1.86 -34.34
C ASN A 182 1.86 2.57 -33.34
N GLY A 183 3.01 1.99 -33.00
CA GLY A 183 3.91 2.52 -31.97
C GLY A 183 3.43 2.28 -30.53
N ILE A 184 2.45 1.41 -30.34
CA ILE A 184 1.96 1.04 -29.01
C ILE A 184 2.79 -0.12 -28.49
N LEU A 185 3.34 0.08 -27.29
CA LEU A 185 4.16 -0.92 -26.65
C LEU A 185 3.24 -1.93 -25.94
N TRP A 186 3.32 -3.18 -26.36
CA TRP A 186 2.53 -4.27 -25.79
C TRP A 186 3.40 -5.22 -24.97
N PHE A 187 2.88 -5.61 -23.81
CA PHE A 187 3.34 -6.82 -23.16
C PHE A 187 2.51 -7.99 -23.68
N PRO A 188 3.12 -9.06 -24.13
CA PRO A 188 2.35 -10.28 -24.32
C PRO A 188 1.75 -10.64 -22.95
N PRO A 189 0.41 -10.80 -22.87
CA PRO A 189 -0.21 -11.27 -21.64
C PRO A 189 0.44 -12.60 -21.26
N GLY A 190 1.07 -12.60 -20.11
CA GLY A 190 1.60 -13.82 -19.51
C GLY A 190 0.46 -14.72 -19.00
N PRO A 191 0.78 -15.78 -18.31
CA PRO A 191 -0.20 -16.62 -17.64
C PRO A 191 -1.12 -15.77 -16.77
N SER A 192 -2.39 -16.12 -16.74
CA SER A 192 -3.41 -15.44 -15.94
C SER A 192 -4.16 -16.42 -15.06
N SER A 193 -4.74 -15.92 -13.98
CA SER A 193 -5.69 -16.64 -13.15
C SER A 193 -6.92 -15.79 -12.91
N THR A 194 -8.09 -16.35 -13.15
CA THR A 194 -9.39 -15.70 -12.94
C THR A 194 -10.22 -16.41 -11.87
N ASP A 195 -9.72 -17.51 -11.35
CA ASP A 195 -10.51 -18.41 -10.52
C ASP A 195 -10.67 -17.88 -9.09
N GLY A 196 -11.92 -17.66 -8.70
CA GLY A 196 -12.33 -17.30 -7.34
C GLY A 196 -11.97 -15.88 -6.88
N PHE A 197 -11.81 -14.92 -7.81
CA PHE A 197 -11.67 -13.51 -7.46
C PHE A 197 -13.01 -12.78 -7.38
N SER A 198 -13.16 -11.95 -6.37
CA SER A 198 -14.21 -10.93 -6.34
C SER A 198 -13.99 -9.90 -7.44
N VAL A 199 -15.07 -9.37 -8.00
CA VAL A 199 -15.01 -8.19 -8.89
C VAL A 199 -14.48 -6.94 -8.17
N GLU A 200 -14.46 -6.92 -6.85
CA GLU A 200 -13.96 -5.81 -6.02
C GLU A 200 -12.60 -6.12 -5.38
N ALA A 201 -11.85 -7.12 -5.87
CA ALA A 201 -10.47 -7.33 -5.43
C ALA A 201 -9.63 -6.07 -5.72
N SER A 202 -8.78 -5.66 -4.78
CA SER A 202 -8.25 -4.29 -4.75
C SER A 202 -6.73 -4.18 -4.63
N ASP A 203 -6.05 -5.18 -4.07
CA ASP A 203 -4.62 -5.06 -3.75
C ASP A 203 -3.93 -6.42 -3.85
N ILE A 204 -2.66 -6.42 -4.22
CA ILE A 204 -1.83 -7.62 -4.35
C ILE A 204 -0.46 -7.44 -3.71
N PHE A 205 0.04 -8.50 -3.10
CA PHE A 205 1.38 -8.55 -2.54
C PHE A 205 2.03 -9.91 -2.81
N LEU A 206 3.27 -9.90 -3.27
CA LEU A 206 4.05 -11.12 -3.48
C LEU A 206 5.08 -11.29 -2.37
N ILE A 207 5.13 -12.49 -1.82
CA ILE A 207 6.21 -12.94 -0.96
C ILE A 207 6.65 -14.35 -1.37
N ASP A 208 7.95 -14.53 -1.61
CA ASP A 208 8.50 -15.75 -2.18
C ASP A 208 7.80 -16.16 -3.50
N SER A 209 7.01 -17.20 -3.46
CA SER A 209 6.19 -17.67 -4.59
C SER A 209 4.69 -17.58 -4.31
N LEU A 210 4.29 -16.88 -3.25
CA LEU A 210 2.89 -16.72 -2.88
C LEU A 210 2.42 -15.31 -3.20
N LEU A 211 1.44 -15.21 -4.07
CA LEU A 211 0.74 -13.97 -4.38
C LEU A 211 -0.53 -13.88 -3.52
N ILE A 212 -0.58 -12.88 -2.68
CA ILE A 212 -1.64 -12.60 -1.73
C ILE A 212 -2.53 -11.52 -2.32
N VAL A 213 -3.82 -11.72 -2.30
CA VAL A 213 -4.81 -10.81 -2.90
C VAL A 213 -5.84 -10.40 -1.87
N ALA A 214 -6.04 -9.11 -1.70
CA ALA A 214 -7.19 -8.55 -0.99
C ALA A 214 -8.44 -8.74 -1.86
N ASN A 215 -9.27 -9.72 -1.50
CA ASN A 215 -10.37 -10.20 -2.33
C ASN A 215 -11.74 -9.66 -1.89
N SER A 216 -11.74 -8.46 -1.35
CA SER A 216 -12.94 -7.75 -0.89
C SER A 216 -13.76 -8.55 0.14
N GLN A 217 -15.05 -8.73 -0.10
CA GLN A 217 -15.96 -9.50 0.78
C GLN A 217 -15.63 -11.00 0.86
N LEU A 218 -14.82 -11.51 -0.05
CA LEU A 218 -14.35 -12.90 -0.05
C LEU A 218 -13.08 -13.08 0.78
N GLY A 219 -12.66 -12.05 1.51
CA GLY A 219 -11.51 -12.07 2.39
C GLY A 219 -10.18 -12.04 1.64
N VAL A 220 -9.31 -12.98 1.90
CA VAL A 220 -7.97 -13.07 1.29
C VAL A 220 -7.85 -14.33 0.45
N LYS A 221 -7.29 -14.16 -0.75
CA LYS A 221 -6.92 -15.28 -1.61
C LYS A 221 -5.41 -15.35 -1.76
N ILE A 222 -4.85 -16.53 -1.62
CA ILE A 222 -3.45 -16.82 -1.81
C ILE A 222 -3.29 -17.76 -3.00
N ILE A 223 -2.48 -17.35 -3.95
CA ILE A 223 -2.16 -18.09 -5.17
C ILE A 223 -0.69 -18.43 -5.14
N LYS A 224 -0.34 -19.65 -5.48
CA LYS A 224 1.05 -20.02 -5.67
C LYS A 224 1.46 -19.77 -7.12
N VAL A 225 2.57 -19.08 -7.28
CA VAL A 225 3.28 -18.93 -8.56
C VAL A 225 4.24 -20.11 -8.71
N GLU A 226 3.95 -20.97 -9.65
CA GLU A 226 4.76 -22.17 -9.91
C GLU A 226 6.02 -21.84 -10.71
N SER A 227 7.03 -22.70 -10.66
CA SER A 227 8.30 -22.50 -11.33
C SER A 227 8.22 -22.41 -12.86
N ASN A 228 7.11 -22.86 -13.44
CA ASN A 228 6.80 -22.74 -14.88
C ASN A 228 5.92 -21.52 -15.19
N ASP A 229 5.81 -20.58 -14.27
CA ASP A 229 5.03 -19.34 -14.39
C ASP A 229 3.53 -19.50 -14.44
N THR A 230 3.01 -20.68 -14.11
CA THR A 230 1.57 -20.88 -13.97
C THR A 230 1.09 -20.57 -12.56
N PHE A 231 -0.19 -20.29 -12.42
CA PHE A 231 -0.83 -20.08 -11.14
C PHE A 231 -1.57 -21.33 -10.68
N SER A 232 -1.44 -21.64 -9.40
CA SER A 232 -2.25 -22.64 -8.74
C SER A 232 -2.92 -22.07 -7.50
N ASN A 233 -4.16 -22.51 -7.21
CA ASN A 233 -4.83 -22.13 -5.97
C ASN A 233 -4.07 -22.74 -4.79
N TYR A 234 -3.68 -21.87 -3.83
CA TYR A 234 -3.01 -22.32 -2.62
C TYR A 234 -3.99 -22.37 -1.47
N TYR A 235 -4.54 -21.22 -1.09
CA TYR A 235 -5.46 -21.12 0.03
C TYR A 235 -6.34 -19.87 -0.08
N SER A 236 -7.48 -19.85 0.63
CA SER A 236 -8.27 -18.64 0.85
C SER A 236 -8.90 -18.69 2.25
N PHE A 237 -9.08 -17.53 2.85
CA PHE A 237 -9.76 -17.40 4.13
C PHE A 237 -10.64 -16.15 4.15
N ASP A 238 -11.75 -16.27 4.86
CA ASP A 238 -12.69 -15.18 5.08
C ASP A 238 -12.17 -14.19 6.11
N THR A 239 -12.61 -12.94 6.00
CA THR A 239 -12.31 -11.87 6.95
C THR A 239 -13.60 -11.27 7.49
N PRO A 240 -13.59 -10.71 8.73
CA PRO A 240 -14.81 -10.13 9.33
C PRO A 240 -15.26 -8.82 8.68
N GLY A 241 -14.54 -8.33 7.69
CA GLY A 241 -14.82 -7.11 6.93
C GLY A 241 -14.27 -7.19 5.52
N ILE A 242 -14.43 -6.11 4.78
CA ILE A 242 -13.97 -5.99 3.39
C ILE A 242 -12.44 -5.92 3.39
N ALA A 243 -11.76 -6.92 2.80
CA ALA A 243 -10.31 -6.87 2.58
C ALA A 243 -9.98 -5.83 1.51
N GLU A 244 -9.32 -4.74 1.89
CA GLU A 244 -8.97 -3.62 1.00
C GLU A 244 -7.48 -3.56 0.65
N THR A 245 -6.60 -3.94 1.59
CA THR A 245 -5.16 -3.92 1.37
C THR A 245 -4.49 -5.12 2.03
N VAL A 246 -3.40 -5.57 1.44
CA VAL A 246 -2.60 -6.70 1.95
C VAL A 246 -1.11 -6.36 1.96
N HIS A 247 -0.44 -6.87 2.95
CA HIS A 247 1.02 -6.86 3.05
C HIS A 247 1.48 -8.17 3.66
N ALA A 248 2.70 -8.58 3.39
CA ALA A 248 3.25 -9.79 4.02
C ALA A 248 4.72 -9.62 4.39
N ASP A 249 5.12 -10.32 5.43
CA ASP A 249 6.49 -10.40 5.89
C ASP A 249 6.76 -11.80 6.43
N SER A 250 7.76 -12.48 5.84
CA SER A 250 8.23 -13.81 6.22
C SER A 250 7.10 -14.85 6.32
N ASN A 251 6.46 -14.95 7.48
CA ASN A 251 5.45 -15.97 7.79
C ASN A 251 4.08 -15.36 8.18
N ILE A 252 3.90 -14.06 7.96
CA ILE A 252 2.73 -13.32 8.43
C ILE A 252 2.10 -12.55 7.28
N ILE A 253 0.77 -12.63 7.19
CA ILE A 253 -0.06 -11.83 6.30
C ILE A 253 -0.77 -10.76 7.13
N PHE A 254 -0.71 -9.53 6.68
CA PHE A 254 -1.45 -8.39 7.22
C PHE A 254 -2.53 -8.04 6.22
N THR A 255 -3.78 -8.03 6.67
CA THR A 255 -4.94 -7.67 5.84
C THR A 255 -5.64 -6.47 6.44
N GLY A 256 -5.57 -5.34 5.76
CA GLY A 256 -6.32 -4.15 6.12
C GLY A 256 -7.77 -4.28 5.68
N LEU A 257 -8.67 -3.97 6.61
CA LEU A 257 -10.09 -4.08 6.40
C LEU A 257 -10.72 -2.70 6.30
N GLY A 258 -11.62 -2.55 5.34
CA GLY A 258 -12.59 -1.47 5.31
C GLY A 258 -13.63 -1.59 6.42
N ASP A 259 -14.65 -0.74 6.39
CA ASP A 259 -15.80 -0.78 7.31
C ASP A 259 -15.42 -0.70 8.81
N ASN A 260 -14.29 -0.04 9.13
CA ASN A 260 -13.78 0.10 10.50
C ASN A 260 -13.53 -1.24 11.21
N LYS A 261 -13.08 -2.26 10.49
CA LYS A 261 -12.78 -3.60 11.03
C LYS A 261 -11.31 -3.83 11.34
N GLY A 262 -10.46 -2.81 11.15
CA GLY A 262 -9.06 -2.83 11.51
C GLY A 262 -8.18 -3.64 10.57
N CYS A 263 -7.22 -4.34 11.14
CA CYS A 263 -6.29 -5.19 10.43
C CYS A 263 -6.27 -6.60 11.02
N ILE A 264 -6.40 -7.60 10.15
CA ILE A 264 -6.20 -9.01 10.52
C ILE A 264 -4.74 -9.38 10.29
N ILE A 265 -4.15 -9.98 11.29
CA ILE A 265 -2.82 -10.57 11.22
C ILE A 265 -2.99 -12.08 11.24
N SER A 266 -2.55 -12.74 10.18
CA SER A 266 -2.72 -14.16 9.97
C SER A 266 -1.37 -14.83 9.74
N PRO A 267 -1.08 -15.98 10.37
CA PRO A 267 0.06 -16.80 9.98
C PRO A 267 -0.07 -17.24 8.51
N MET A 268 1.05 -17.36 7.81
CA MET A 268 1.06 -17.87 6.44
C MET A 268 0.93 -19.41 6.38
N ASP A 269 1.29 -20.09 7.45
CA ASP A 269 1.12 -21.53 7.56
C ASP A 269 -0.37 -21.92 7.65
N THR A 270 -0.86 -22.57 6.60
CA THR A 270 -2.27 -22.98 6.47
C THR A 270 -2.74 -23.94 7.56
N THR A 271 -1.85 -24.70 8.19
CA THR A 271 -2.20 -25.62 9.28
C THR A 271 -2.53 -24.89 10.56
N VAL A 272 -2.07 -23.66 10.73
CA VAL A 272 -2.20 -22.86 11.96
C VAL A 272 -3.14 -21.67 11.76
N LEU A 273 -3.45 -21.33 10.52
CA LEU A 273 -4.09 -20.08 10.08
C LEU A 273 -5.44 -19.83 10.76
N LEU A 274 -6.32 -20.84 10.80
CA LEU A 274 -7.68 -20.70 11.33
C LEU A 274 -7.75 -20.50 12.85
N MET A 275 -6.70 -20.85 13.58
CA MET A 275 -6.70 -20.82 15.05
C MET A 275 -5.98 -19.62 15.65
N ASN A 276 -5.21 -18.86 14.84
CA ASN A 276 -4.26 -17.88 15.37
C ASN A 276 -4.34 -16.52 14.66
N GLN A 277 -5.49 -16.14 14.14
CA GLN A 277 -5.72 -14.80 13.63
C GLN A 277 -5.84 -13.80 14.78
N ILE A 278 -5.20 -12.65 14.62
CA ILE A 278 -5.26 -11.54 15.58
C ILE A 278 -5.87 -10.35 14.88
N THR A 279 -6.87 -9.74 15.46
CA THR A 279 -7.41 -8.44 15.03
C THR A 279 -6.75 -7.32 15.81
N ILE A 280 -6.21 -6.35 15.12
CA ILE A 280 -5.70 -5.09 15.68
C ILE A 280 -6.40 -3.91 15.02
N ALA A 281 -6.27 -2.72 15.58
CA ALA A 281 -6.88 -1.49 15.05
C ALA A 281 -8.41 -1.61 14.81
N ASP A 282 -9.11 -2.41 15.63
CA ASP A 282 -10.58 -2.51 15.56
C ASP A 282 -11.21 -1.12 15.77
N GLY A 283 -12.21 -0.80 14.97
CA GLY A 283 -12.81 0.53 14.91
C GLY A 283 -12.18 1.46 13.87
N TYR A 284 -11.11 1.05 13.17
CA TYR A 284 -10.44 1.85 12.16
C TYR A 284 -10.56 1.21 10.77
N SER A 285 -10.66 2.03 9.72
CA SER A 285 -10.60 1.58 8.32
C SER A 285 -9.17 1.69 7.82
N VAL A 286 -8.55 0.56 7.50
CA VAL A 286 -7.14 0.51 7.09
C VAL A 286 -7.03 0.60 5.58
N LYS A 287 -6.31 1.62 5.09
CA LYS A 287 -6.13 1.96 3.67
C LYS A 287 -4.77 1.56 3.11
N GLY A 288 -3.76 1.53 3.95
CA GLY A 288 -2.40 1.15 3.58
C GLY A 288 -1.67 0.51 4.74
N ILE A 289 -0.78 -0.41 4.42
CA ILE A 289 0.02 -1.17 5.40
C ILE A 289 1.46 -1.17 4.96
N HIS A 290 2.35 -0.88 5.88
CA HIS A 290 3.77 -1.12 5.66
C HIS A 290 4.42 -1.69 6.92
N LYS A 291 5.17 -2.76 6.75
CA LYS A 291 5.99 -3.36 7.81
C LYS A 291 7.45 -3.34 7.41
N GLN A 292 8.29 -2.87 8.32
CA GLN A 292 9.73 -2.93 8.17
C GLN A 292 10.37 -3.32 9.52
N ASN A 293 11.09 -4.42 9.53
CA ASN A 293 11.63 -5.03 10.74
C ASN A 293 10.52 -5.28 11.78
N GLU A 294 10.61 -4.66 12.94
CA GLU A 294 9.63 -4.81 14.04
C GLU A 294 8.53 -3.74 14.00
N LEU A 295 8.64 -2.74 13.15
CA LEU A 295 7.67 -1.65 13.05
C LEU A 295 6.60 -1.99 12.02
N LEU A 296 5.34 -1.88 12.42
CA LEU A 296 4.16 -1.99 11.58
C LEU A 296 3.42 -0.65 11.63
N ALA A 297 3.13 -0.08 10.46
CA ALA A 297 2.38 1.16 10.29
C ALA A 297 1.11 0.89 9.48
N LEU A 298 -0.02 1.40 9.95
CA LEU A 298 -1.32 1.29 9.31
C LEU A 298 -1.85 2.69 9.00
N ALA A 299 -2.05 3.02 7.73
CA ALA A 299 -2.73 4.25 7.31
C ALA A 299 -4.24 4.08 7.48
N CYS A 300 -4.87 4.93 8.27
CA CYS A 300 -6.26 4.79 8.71
C CYS A 300 -7.14 5.99 8.32
N GLY A 301 -6.92 6.59 7.16
CA GLY A 301 -7.73 7.72 6.67
C GLY A 301 -7.69 8.91 7.63
N ASP A 302 -8.85 9.42 8.01
CA ASP A 302 -9.00 10.56 8.93
C ASP A 302 -8.41 10.29 10.33
N ASP A 303 -8.17 9.04 10.67
CA ASP A 303 -7.55 8.65 11.93
C ASP A 303 -6.00 8.70 11.91
N GLY A 304 -5.40 9.11 10.80
CA GLY A 304 -3.95 9.20 10.66
C GLY A 304 -3.28 7.83 10.55
N VAL A 305 -2.13 7.64 11.21
CA VAL A 305 -1.37 6.40 11.15
C VAL A 305 -1.25 5.76 12.52
N LEU A 306 -1.66 4.51 12.63
CA LEU A 306 -1.46 3.70 13.83
C LEU A 306 -0.14 2.93 13.75
N LEU A 307 0.60 2.92 14.86
CA LEU A 307 1.92 2.28 14.96
C LEU A 307 1.90 1.12 15.95
N TYR A 308 2.50 0.03 15.54
CA TYR A 308 2.64 -1.20 16.32
C TYR A 308 4.06 -1.73 16.27
N THR A 309 4.49 -2.39 17.32
CA THR A 309 5.57 -3.38 17.23
C THR A 309 4.95 -4.72 16.85
N CYS A 310 5.59 -5.40 15.92
CA CYS A 310 5.16 -6.73 15.46
C CYS A 310 6.37 -7.64 15.31
N PHE A 311 6.42 -8.65 16.15
CA PHE A 311 7.47 -9.68 16.15
C PHE A 311 6.86 -11.01 15.71
N SER A 312 7.60 -11.78 14.95
CA SER A 312 7.27 -13.18 14.70
C SER A 312 8.11 -14.06 15.63
N ASP A 313 7.47 -14.67 16.61
CA ASP A 313 8.08 -15.71 17.43
C ASP A 313 7.47 -17.07 17.05
N GLY A 314 8.00 -17.66 16.00
CA GLY A 314 7.47 -18.92 15.46
C GLY A 314 6.10 -18.72 14.77
N ASN A 315 5.06 -19.38 15.30
CA ASN A 315 3.73 -19.43 14.65
C ASN A 315 2.76 -18.33 15.09
N LEU A 316 3.11 -17.53 16.09
CA LEU A 316 2.23 -16.49 16.63
C LEU A 316 2.89 -15.13 16.57
N PRO A 317 2.27 -14.15 15.89
CA PRO A 317 2.76 -12.77 15.93
C PRO A 317 2.49 -12.16 17.32
N LEU A 318 3.52 -11.58 17.92
CA LEU A 318 3.40 -10.72 19.08
C LEU A 318 3.24 -9.28 18.61
N VAL A 319 2.09 -8.68 18.87
CA VAL A 319 1.75 -7.35 18.38
C VAL A 319 1.37 -6.45 19.55
N SER A 320 1.95 -5.26 19.61
CA SER A 320 1.64 -4.26 20.62
C SER A 320 1.51 -2.89 19.99
N LYS A 321 0.40 -2.18 20.26
CA LYS A 321 0.26 -0.77 19.85
C LYS A 321 1.28 0.08 20.60
N ILE A 322 2.01 0.90 19.88
CA ILE A 322 3.04 1.78 20.44
C ILE A 322 2.70 3.26 20.31
N GLY A 323 1.77 3.62 19.43
CA GLY A 323 1.33 5.00 19.32
C GLY A 323 0.48 5.27 18.10
N ARG A 324 0.27 6.58 17.86
CA ARG A 324 -0.46 7.11 16.72
C ARG A 324 0.25 8.36 16.21
N ILE A 325 0.32 8.50 14.89
CA ILE A 325 0.70 9.73 14.22
C ILE A 325 -0.58 10.46 13.81
N ASN A 326 -0.75 11.69 14.28
CA ASN A 326 -1.83 12.56 13.84
C ASN A 326 -1.40 13.20 12.52
N SER A 327 -1.74 12.57 11.42
CA SER A 327 -1.60 13.12 10.07
C SER A 327 -2.95 13.61 9.58
N GLU A 328 -2.94 14.41 8.52
CA GLU A 328 -4.12 14.58 7.68
C GLU A 328 -4.57 13.22 7.13
N TYR A 329 -5.67 13.17 6.39
CA TYR A 329 -6.19 11.89 5.87
C TYR A 329 -5.09 11.03 5.25
N ALA A 330 -4.74 9.92 5.90
CA ALA A 330 -3.67 9.02 5.48
C ALA A 330 -4.20 8.01 4.44
N TYR A 331 -3.74 8.11 3.19
CA TYR A 331 -4.04 7.15 2.13
C TYR A 331 -3.10 5.96 2.16
N ASN A 332 -1.80 6.22 2.29
CA ASN A 332 -0.78 5.19 2.37
C ASN A 332 0.35 5.62 3.30
N VAL A 333 1.17 4.67 3.73
CA VAL A 333 2.29 4.89 4.64
C VAL A 333 3.49 4.06 4.21
N LYS A 334 4.69 4.63 4.31
CA LYS A 334 5.95 3.92 4.11
C LYS A 334 6.90 4.21 5.27
N ILE A 335 7.41 3.16 5.89
CA ILE A 335 8.45 3.27 6.90
C ILE A 335 9.78 3.39 6.17
N TYR A 336 10.47 4.50 6.34
CA TYR A 336 11.79 4.71 5.75
C TYR A 336 12.88 4.01 6.59
N ASN A 337 12.81 4.19 7.91
CA ASN A 337 13.69 3.54 8.88
C ASN A 337 12.99 3.42 10.23
N SER A 338 13.72 3.01 11.27
CA SER A 338 13.16 2.83 12.63
C SER A 338 12.51 4.09 13.21
N ASN A 339 12.86 5.28 12.71
CA ASN A 339 12.48 6.56 13.29
C ASN A 339 11.77 7.49 12.31
N THR A 340 11.74 7.18 11.02
CA THR A 340 11.18 8.07 10.00
C THR A 340 10.08 7.37 9.20
N ILE A 341 8.97 8.06 9.05
CA ILE A 341 7.77 7.57 8.36
C ILE A 341 7.30 8.61 7.35
N PHE A 342 7.04 8.17 6.12
CA PHE A 342 6.42 8.95 5.07
C PHE A 342 4.94 8.59 4.98
N VAL A 343 4.08 9.59 4.92
CA VAL A 343 2.63 9.41 4.86
C VAL A 343 2.08 10.14 3.63
N ALA A 344 1.38 9.40 2.77
CA ALA A 344 0.62 9.95 1.67
C ALA A 344 -0.72 10.49 2.20
N THR A 345 -0.98 11.78 2.01
CA THR A 345 -2.13 12.48 2.61
C THR A 345 -2.89 13.36 1.63
N LYS A 346 -4.02 13.91 2.07
CA LYS A 346 -4.77 14.93 1.32
C LYS A 346 -3.99 16.21 1.03
N GLU A 347 -3.01 16.54 1.86
CA GLU A 347 -2.20 17.76 1.72
C GLU A 347 -0.89 17.51 0.96
N GLY A 348 -0.65 16.27 0.55
CA GLY A 348 0.59 15.83 -0.07
C GLY A 348 1.32 14.81 0.78
N ILE A 349 2.65 14.86 0.83
CA ILE A 349 3.47 13.94 1.62
C ILE A 349 3.80 14.59 2.95
N GLN A 350 3.49 13.91 4.04
CA GLN A 350 3.93 14.29 5.39
C GLN A 350 5.05 13.36 5.87
N ILE A 351 6.08 13.94 6.47
CA ILE A 351 7.26 13.24 6.96
C ILE A 351 7.30 13.39 8.47
N PHE A 352 7.31 12.27 9.16
CA PHE A 352 7.32 12.25 10.62
C PHE A 352 8.57 11.55 11.14
N THR A 353 9.14 12.13 12.18
CA THR A 353 10.11 11.46 13.05
C THR A 353 9.37 10.90 14.26
N ILE A 354 9.71 9.67 14.65
CA ILE A 354 9.17 9.03 15.83
C ILE A 354 10.28 8.74 16.83
N GLU A 355 10.02 9.03 18.11
CA GLU A 355 10.88 8.66 19.23
C GLU A 355 10.19 7.61 20.08
N ARG A 356 10.90 6.50 20.36
CA ARG A 356 10.41 5.35 21.11
C ARG A 356 10.92 5.36 22.54
#